data_d673d8a8b3cee104c164038ef6249cc8
#
_entry.id   d673d8a8b3cee104c164038ef6249cc8
#
_cell.length_a   1.000
_cell.length_b   1.000
_cell.length_c   1.000
_cell.angle_alpha   90.00
_cell.angle_beta   90.00
_cell.angle_gamma   90.00
#
_symmetry.space_group_name_H-M   'P 1'
#
loop_
_entity.id
_entity.type
_entity.pdbx_description
1 polymer ?
#
loop_
_entity_poly.entity_id
_entity_poly.type
_entity_poly.pdbx_seq_one_letter_code
_entity_poly.pdbx_strand_id
1 'polypeptide(L)'
;MVLRCFPTPGWLPRAVKPVPLLLCLGIGTAAGADGVNTGYFGNIAIKGYDAVAYFTEGRPTKGAPEFSYDWLGATWQFSNAGNRDAFVAEPIRYAPQYGGFCALGTAHEEVSANIDPEAWRIVGGKLYLFGGREGLEEDFDAHVGDVVAKADVNWPEIRQKEFQARQVSGN
;
A
#
# COMPACT_ATOMS: atom_id res chain seq x y z
N MET A 1 16.96 -83.84 16.33
CA MET A 1 17.54 -82.51 16.33
C MET A 1 17.20 -81.86 15.00
N VAL A 2 16.10 -81.10 14.97
CA VAL A 2 15.49 -80.60 13.73
C VAL A 2 15.76 -79.11 13.69
N LEU A 3 16.57 -78.68 12.72
CA LEU A 3 16.83 -77.23 12.47
C LEU A 3 15.69 -76.74 11.63
N ARG A 4 14.96 -75.71 12.19
CA ARG A 4 13.96 -74.91 11.49
C ARG A 4 14.63 -73.71 10.82
N CYS A 5 14.60 -73.69 9.48
CA CYS A 5 14.90 -72.49 8.70
C CYS A 5 13.75 -71.48 8.82
N PHE A 6 14.05 -70.22 9.23
CA PHE A 6 13.15 -69.07 9.14
C PHE A 6 13.39 -68.35 7.81
N PRO A 7 12.34 -67.98 7.08
CA PRO A 7 12.49 -67.14 5.89
C PRO A 7 12.68 -65.69 6.28
N THR A 8 13.65 -65.02 5.70
CA THR A 8 13.88 -63.58 5.78
C THR A 8 12.84 -62.81 4.95
N PRO A 9 12.18 -61.75 5.48
CA PRO A 9 11.32 -60.91 4.67
C PRO A 9 12.17 -59.97 3.78
N GLY A 10 12.04 -60.19 2.47
CA GLY A 10 12.61 -59.29 1.47
C GLY A 10 11.92 -57.93 1.48
N TRP A 11 12.62 -56.93 1.92
CA TRP A 11 12.18 -55.53 1.81
C TRP A 11 12.67 -54.96 0.47
N LEU A 12 11.76 -54.83 -0.50
CA LEU A 12 12.00 -54.11 -1.75
C LEU A 12 11.87 -52.61 -1.49
N PRO A 13 12.86 -51.77 -1.84
CA PRO A 13 12.73 -50.34 -1.75
C PRO A 13 11.70 -49.87 -2.79
N ARG A 14 10.65 -49.20 -2.32
CA ARG A 14 9.69 -48.50 -3.19
C ARG A 14 10.42 -47.38 -3.94
N ALA A 15 10.41 -47.49 -5.28
CA ALA A 15 10.90 -46.45 -6.18
C ALA A 15 10.14 -45.15 -5.94
N VAL A 16 10.83 -44.13 -5.38
CA VAL A 16 10.33 -42.76 -5.27
C VAL A 16 10.38 -42.17 -6.67
N LYS A 17 9.23 -41.91 -7.26
CA LYS A 17 9.13 -41.20 -8.54
C LYS A 17 9.60 -39.75 -8.33
N PRO A 18 10.49 -39.18 -9.17
CA PRO A 18 10.85 -37.81 -9.09
C PRO A 18 9.63 -36.94 -9.43
N VAL A 19 9.21 -36.09 -8.49
CA VAL A 19 8.24 -35.02 -8.74
C VAL A 19 8.96 -33.95 -9.57
N PRO A 20 8.49 -33.58 -10.76
CA PRO A 20 9.10 -32.52 -11.52
C PRO A 20 8.94 -31.21 -10.73
N LEU A 21 10.06 -30.60 -10.37
CA LEU A 21 10.12 -29.25 -9.84
C LEU A 21 9.66 -28.29 -10.94
N LEU A 22 8.37 -27.92 -10.90
CA LEU A 22 7.84 -26.89 -11.77
C LEU A 22 8.47 -25.57 -11.32
N LEU A 23 9.50 -25.14 -12.03
CA LEU A 23 10.10 -23.82 -11.90
C LEU A 23 9.06 -22.80 -12.39
N CYS A 24 8.21 -22.32 -11.49
CA CYS A 24 7.38 -21.15 -11.76
C CYS A 24 8.31 -19.96 -11.97
N LEU A 25 8.68 -19.69 -13.21
CA LEU A 25 9.17 -18.38 -13.62
C LEU A 25 8.02 -17.39 -13.36
N GLY A 26 7.99 -16.81 -12.17
CA GLY A 26 7.17 -15.67 -11.88
C GLY A 26 7.62 -14.53 -12.79
N ILE A 27 6.85 -14.30 -13.87
CA ILE A 27 6.91 -13.06 -14.60
C ILE A 27 6.43 -12.01 -13.60
N GLY A 28 7.37 -11.34 -12.96
CA GLY A 28 7.09 -10.17 -12.13
C GLY A 28 6.52 -9.10 -13.06
N THR A 29 5.21 -9.05 -13.18
CA THR A 29 4.54 -7.86 -13.69
C THR A 29 4.92 -6.75 -12.73
N ALA A 30 5.56 -5.69 -13.23
CA ALA A 30 5.72 -4.46 -12.49
C ALA A 30 4.32 -4.04 -12.04
N ALA A 31 3.99 -4.31 -10.77
CA ALA A 31 2.73 -3.91 -10.20
C ALA A 31 2.78 -2.38 -10.13
N GLY A 32 2.05 -1.71 -11.02
CA GLY A 32 1.81 -0.29 -10.89
C GLY A 32 1.22 0.01 -9.50
N ALA A 33 1.42 1.22 -9.00
CA ALA A 33 0.96 1.61 -7.66
C ALA A 33 -0.52 1.28 -7.45
N ASP A 34 -0.81 0.27 -6.63
CA ASP A 34 -2.16 -0.27 -6.42
C ASP A 34 -3.01 0.71 -5.60
N GLY A 35 -3.56 1.74 -6.27
CA GLY A 35 -4.38 2.76 -5.64
C GLY A 35 -3.60 3.72 -4.72
N VAL A 36 -2.28 3.86 -4.89
CA VAL A 36 -1.47 4.84 -4.17
C VAL A 36 -1.26 6.08 -5.04
N ASN A 37 -1.44 7.25 -4.46
CA ASN A 37 -1.17 8.53 -5.13
C ASN A 37 0.34 8.77 -5.28
N THR A 38 0.82 8.59 -6.50
CA THR A 38 2.20 8.91 -6.90
C THR A 38 2.28 10.17 -7.77
N GLY A 39 1.24 11.00 -7.76
CA GLY A 39 1.11 12.14 -8.65
C GLY A 39 0.82 11.70 -10.09
N TYR A 40 1.06 12.61 -11.03
CA TYR A 40 0.86 12.36 -12.46
C TYR A 40 2.06 11.67 -13.12
N PHE A 41 3.24 11.78 -12.53
CA PHE A 41 4.48 11.26 -13.07
C PHE A 41 5.33 10.63 -11.95
N GLY A 42 5.90 9.48 -12.23
CA GLY A 42 6.80 8.79 -11.30
C GLY A 42 6.12 7.77 -10.41
N ASN A 43 6.85 7.29 -9.40
CA ASN A 43 6.44 6.20 -8.52
C ASN A 43 6.55 6.55 -7.04
N ILE A 44 6.76 7.83 -6.70
CA ILE A 44 6.95 8.28 -5.31
C ILE A 44 5.60 8.59 -4.69
N ALA A 45 5.26 7.89 -3.60
CA ALA A 45 4.02 8.08 -2.86
C ALA A 45 3.94 9.47 -2.24
N ILE A 46 2.74 10.06 -2.24
CA ILE A 46 2.38 11.32 -1.57
C ILE A 46 3.44 12.43 -1.70
N LYS A 47 3.93 12.63 -2.93
CA LYS A 47 4.98 13.62 -3.24
C LYS A 47 6.28 13.44 -2.43
N GLY A 48 6.57 12.26 -1.88
CA GLY A 48 7.76 11.96 -1.08
C GLY A 48 7.76 12.56 0.32
N TYR A 49 6.58 12.82 0.89
CA TYR A 49 6.45 13.17 2.30
C TYR A 49 6.38 11.94 3.18
N ASP A 50 6.87 12.06 4.40
CA ASP A 50 6.95 11.01 5.39
C ASP A 50 5.57 10.78 6.03
N ALA A 51 4.94 9.65 5.70
CA ALA A 51 3.61 9.32 6.23
C ALA A 51 3.59 9.14 7.76
N VAL A 52 4.71 8.70 8.36
CA VAL A 52 4.83 8.51 9.82
C VAL A 52 4.96 9.83 10.55
N ALA A 53 5.65 10.82 9.97
CA ALA A 53 5.89 12.11 10.59
C ALA A 53 4.59 12.87 10.91
N TYR A 54 3.52 12.69 10.12
CA TYR A 54 2.21 13.26 10.46
C TYR A 54 1.69 12.80 11.83
N PHE A 55 1.98 11.55 12.21
CA PHE A 55 1.56 10.99 13.50
C PHE A 55 2.54 11.29 14.63
N THR A 56 3.83 11.27 14.34
CA THR A 56 4.88 11.36 15.37
C THR A 56 5.33 12.79 15.62
N GLU A 57 5.31 13.64 14.60
CA GLU A 57 5.77 15.02 14.67
C GLU A 57 4.63 16.06 14.55
N GLY A 58 3.42 15.62 14.15
CA GLY A 58 2.26 16.49 13.94
C GLY A 58 2.44 17.52 12.84
N ARG A 59 3.29 17.22 11.85
CA ARG A 59 3.58 18.12 10.73
C ARG A 59 4.01 17.35 9.49
N PRO A 60 3.80 17.90 8.28
CA PRO A 60 4.36 17.36 7.05
C PRO A 60 5.88 17.50 7.08
N THR A 61 6.57 16.38 6.86
CA THR A 61 8.03 16.33 6.83
C THR A 61 8.45 15.65 5.54
N LYS A 62 9.41 16.25 4.81
CA LYS A 62 9.92 15.66 3.57
C LYS A 62 10.75 14.42 3.89
N GLY A 63 10.48 13.33 3.20
CA GLY A 63 11.31 12.14 3.21
C GLY A 63 12.55 12.29 2.33
N ALA A 64 13.48 11.34 2.47
CA ALA A 64 14.71 11.26 1.71
C ALA A 64 14.83 9.88 1.03
N PRO A 65 15.41 9.82 -0.18
CA PRO A 65 15.52 8.56 -0.94
C PRO A 65 16.28 7.44 -0.21
N GLU A 66 17.24 7.77 0.64
CA GLU A 66 18.01 6.83 1.44
C GLU A 66 17.18 6.10 2.50
N PHE A 67 16.04 6.66 2.91
CA PHE A 67 15.09 6.04 3.83
C PHE A 67 13.80 5.70 3.09
N SER A 68 13.89 4.89 2.04
CA SER A 68 12.72 4.50 1.25
C SER A 68 12.28 3.06 1.52
N TYR A 69 11.02 2.77 1.17
CA TYR A 69 10.42 1.44 1.18
C TYR A 69 9.36 1.33 0.08
N ASP A 70 9.40 0.22 -0.67
CA ASP A 70 8.42 -0.05 -1.71
C ASP A 70 7.22 -0.82 -1.14
N TRP A 71 6.03 -0.22 -1.25
CA TRP A 71 4.79 -0.83 -0.77
C TRP A 71 3.61 -0.46 -1.68
N LEU A 72 2.77 -1.44 -2.00
CA LEU A 72 1.67 -1.33 -2.95
C LEU A 72 2.10 -0.69 -4.30
N GLY A 73 3.24 -1.11 -4.82
CA GLY A 73 3.76 -0.64 -6.10
C GLY A 73 4.24 0.82 -6.13
N ALA A 74 4.34 1.49 -4.99
CA ALA A 74 4.87 2.86 -4.88
C ALA A 74 6.07 2.92 -3.95
N THR A 75 6.99 3.85 -4.20
CA THR A 75 8.15 4.13 -3.35
C THR A 75 7.77 5.18 -2.29
N TRP A 76 7.73 4.77 -1.04
CA TRP A 76 7.51 5.63 0.11
C TRP A 76 8.83 6.15 0.63
N GLN A 77 8.90 7.43 0.96
CA GLN A 77 10.10 8.08 1.49
C GLN A 77 9.85 8.58 2.91
N PHE A 78 10.86 8.43 3.77
CA PHE A 78 10.78 8.80 5.18
C PHE A 78 11.90 9.76 5.56
N SER A 79 11.72 10.52 6.63
CA SER A 79 12.69 11.50 7.11
C SER A 79 13.89 10.86 7.81
N ASN A 80 13.71 9.62 8.29
CA ASN A 80 14.73 8.85 8.99
C ASN A 80 14.44 7.36 8.95
N ALA A 81 15.43 6.54 9.35
CA ALA A 81 15.33 5.09 9.38
C ALA A 81 14.24 4.59 10.35
N GLY A 82 14.06 5.27 11.51
CA GLY A 82 13.05 4.88 12.51
C GLY A 82 11.64 4.99 11.97
N ASN A 83 11.32 6.06 11.23
CA ASN A 83 10.02 6.23 10.59
C ASN A 83 9.79 5.20 9.47
N ARG A 84 10.83 4.94 8.65
CA ARG A 84 10.76 3.85 7.66
C ARG A 84 10.45 2.51 8.32
N ASP A 85 11.16 2.15 9.37
CA ASP A 85 11.00 0.87 10.06
C ASP A 85 9.63 0.76 10.75
N ALA A 86 9.11 1.87 11.30
CA ALA A 86 7.76 1.94 11.84
C ALA A 86 6.68 1.71 10.74
N PHE A 87 6.87 2.31 9.57
CA PHE A 87 5.98 2.08 8.43
C PHE A 87 6.03 0.63 7.95
N VAL A 88 7.23 0.05 7.82
CA VAL A 88 7.42 -1.36 7.42
C VAL A 88 6.68 -2.32 8.36
N ALA A 89 6.71 -2.03 9.67
CA ALA A 89 6.02 -2.85 10.67
C ALA A 89 4.48 -2.73 10.60
N GLU A 90 3.95 -1.53 10.36
CA GLU A 90 2.51 -1.26 10.38
C GLU A 90 2.08 -0.31 9.24
N PRO A 91 2.23 -0.69 7.97
CA PRO A 91 1.98 0.23 6.85
C PRO A 91 0.53 0.73 6.79
N ILE A 92 -0.45 -0.12 7.10
CA ILE A 92 -1.88 0.25 7.10
C ILE A 92 -2.20 1.32 8.14
N ARG A 93 -1.45 1.36 9.24
CA ARG A 93 -1.61 2.36 10.31
C ARG A 93 -1.20 3.75 9.85
N TYR A 94 -0.11 3.85 9.11
CA TYR A 94 0.52 5.12 8.75
C TYR A 94 0.15 5.60 7.34
N ALA A 95 -0.20 4.70 6.44
CA ALA A 95 -0.63 5.08 5.11
C ALA A 95 -1.88 5.97 5.17
N PRO A 96 -1.93 7.05 4.37
CA PRO A 96 -3.12 7.88 4.32
C PRO A 96 -4.30 7.11 3.73
N GLN A 97 -5.50 7.47 4.17
CA GLN A 97 -6.73 6.94 3.62
C GLN A 97 -6.82 7.28 2.13
N TYR A 98 -7.58 6.49 1.41
CA TYR A 98 -7.81 6.66 -0.03
C TYR A 98 -6.49 6.73 -0.83
N GLY A 99 -5.48 5.94 -0.39
CA GLY A 99 -4.16 5.90 -1.04
C GLY A 99 -3.41 7.23 -1.06
N GLY A 100 -3.85 8.23 -0.30
CA GLY A 100 -3.28 9.58 -0.30
C GLY A 100 -3.83 10.50 -1.39
N PHE A 101 -4.96 10.14 -2.03
CA PHE A 101 -5.73 11.08 -2.84
C PHE A 101 -6.52 12.04 -1.95
N CYS A 102 -7.02 13.14 -2.54
CA CYS A 102 -7.81 14.12 -1.82
C CYS A 102 -9.09 13.48 -1.24
N ALA A 103 -9.27 13.54 0.09
CA ALA A 103 -10.40 12.91 0.75
C ALA A 103 -11.75 13.56 0.35
N LEU A 104 -11.80 14.88 0.23
CA LEU A 104 -12.99 15.59 -0.28
C LEU A 104 -13.28 15.22 -1.73
N GLY A 105 -12.26 15.21 -2.59
CA GLY A 105 -12.43 14.77 -3.98
C GLY A 105 -12.93 13.33 -4.06
N THR A 106 -12.44 12.43 -3.22
CA THR A 106 -12.92 11.05 -3.16
C THR A 106 -14.40 10.97 -2.75
N ALA A 107 -14.85 11.79 -1.80
CA ALA A 107 -16.25 11.85 -1.37
C ALA A 107 -17.19 12.38 -2.47
N HIS A 108 -16.69 13.21 -3.38
CA HIS A 108 -17.43 13.79 -4.50
C HIS A 108 -17.19 13.10 -5.84
N GLU A 109 -16.44 11.98 -5.88
CA GLU A 109 -16.04 11.27 -7.10
C GLU A 109 -15.15 12.10 -8.04
N GLU A 110 -14.59 13.20 -7.55
CA GLU A 110 -13.68 14.11 -8.25
C GLU A 110 -12.25 13.87 -7.81
N VAL A 111 -11.66 12.75 -8.24
CA VAL A 111 -10.34 12.32 -7.77
C VAL A 111 -9.24 13.18 -8.37
N SER A 112 -8.41 13.76 -7.51
CA SER A 112 -7.22 14.48 -7.90
C SER A 112 -5.98 13.90 -7.23
N ALA A 113 -4.96 13.58 -8.04
CA ALA A 113 -3.63 13.23 -7.56
C ALA A 113 -2.83 14.43 -7.05
N ASN A 114 -3.30 15.66 -7.30
CA ASN A 114 -2.63 16.86 -6.83
C ASN A 114 -3.06 17.19 -5.40
N ILE A 115 -2.31 16.66 -4.43
CA ILE A 115 -2.48 16.98 -3.01
C ILE A 115 -1.54 18.11 -2.59
N ASP A 116 -1.94 18.84 -1.53
CA ASP A 116 -1.05 19.70 -0.75
C ASP A 116 -0.69 18.99 0.55
N PRO A 117 0.58 18.57 0.76
CA PRO A 117 0.98 17.89 1.99
C PRO A 117 0.77 18.70 3.26
N GLU A 118 0.64 20.02 3.16
CA GLU A 118 0.30 20.91 4.29
C GLU A 118 -1.21 20.87 4.62
N ALA A 119 -2.04 20.35 3.72
CA ALA A 119 -3.47 20.19 3.90
C ALA A 119 -3.78 18.75 4.33
N TRP A 120 -3.86 18.51 5.63
CA TRP A 120 -4.05 17.19 6.20
C TRP A 120 -4.85 17.22 7.50
N ARG A 121 -5.41 16.05 7.87
CA ARG A 121 -6.06 15.79 9.17
C ARG A 121 -5.79 14.37 9.63
N ILE A 122 -5.68 14.18 10.95
CA ILE A 122 -5.77 12.86 11.58
C ILE A 122 -7.08 12.79 12.35
N VAL A 123 -7.96 11.90 11.94
CA VAL A 123 -9.27 11.67 12.58
C VAL A 123 -9.40 10.19 12.89
N GLY A 124 -9.70 9.85 14.15
CA GLY A 124 -9.80 8.46 14.58
C GLY A 124 -8.54 7.63 14.35
N GLY A 125 -7.35 8.26 14.40
CA GLY A 125 -6.06 7.61 14.14
C GLY A 125 -5.78 7.33 12.67
N LYS A 126 -6.53 7.91 11.74
CA LYS A 126 -6.38 7.78 10.28
C LYS A 126 -5.93 9.11 9.68
N LEU A 127 -4.96 9.07 8.77
CA LEU A 127 -4.46 10.23 8.05
C LEU A 127 -5.28 10.47 6.79
N TYR A 128 -5.74 11.70 6.62
CA TYR A 128 -6.44 12.20 5.43
C TYR A 128 -5.64 13.33 4.80
N LEU A 129 -5.48 13.29 3.48
CA LEU A 129 -4.81 14.32 2.68
C LEU A 129 -5.81 15.05 1.80
N PHE A 130 -5.49 16.29 1.44
CA PHE A 130 -6.38 17.16 0.66
C PHE A 130 -5.63 17.87 -0.47
N GLY A 131 -6.36 18.38 -1.45
CA GLY A 131 -5.81 19.14 -2.58
C GLY A 131 -5.35 20.56 -2.22
N GLY A 132 -5.79 21.07 -1.08
CA GLY A 132 -5.46 22.37 -0.54
C GLY A 132 -6.15 22.59 0.80
N ARG A 133 -5.90 23.74 1.42
CA ARG A 133 -6.52 24.10 2.72
C ARG A 133 -7.94 24.64 2.60
N GLU A 134 -8.33 25.03 1.40
CA GLU A 134 -9.71 25.45 1.11
C GLU A 134 -10.68 24.31 1.38
N GLY A 135 -11.80 24.61 2.04
CA GLY A 135 -12.81 23.61 2.40
C GLY A 135 -12.46 22.71 3.58
N LEU A 136 -11.24 22.76 4.15
CA LEU A 136 -10.91 21.89 5.29
C LEU A 136 -11.80 22.12 6.50
N GLU A 137 -12.02 23.37 6.90
CA GLU A 137 -12.83 23.70 8.07
C GLU A 137 -14.32 23.62 7.76
N GLU A 138 -14.75 24.18 6.63
CA GLU A 138 -16.16 24.27 6.27
C GLU A 138 -16.72 22.95 5.73
N ASP A 139 -15.97 22.24 4.90
CA ASP A 139 -16.46 21.03 4.22
C ASP A 139 -16.04 19.74 4.95
N PHE A 140 -14.78 19.65 5.41
CA PHE A 140 -14.31 18.42 6.05
C PHE A 140 -14.54 18.43 7.56
N ASP A 141 -13.96 19.40 8.31
CA ASP A 141 -14.01 19.39 9.77
C ASP A 141 -15.44 19.52 10.31
N ALA A 142 -16.29 20.28 9.64
CA ALA A 142 -17.71 20.40 9.98
C ALA A 142 -18.54 19.16 9.67
N HIS A 143 -18.13 18.32 8.71
CA HIS A 143 -18.91 17.20 8.17
C HIS A 143 -18.11 15.88 8.08
N VAL A 144 -17.12 15.68 8.95
CA VAL A 144 -16.19 14.51 8.90
C VAL A 144 -16.90 13.19 8.68
N GLY A 145 -17.98 12.92 9.43
CA GLY A 145 -18.71 11.66 9.35
C GLY A 145 -19.32 11.41 7.97
N ASP A 146 -19.95 12.44 7.39
CA ASP A 146 -20.60 12.34 6.10
C ASP A 146 -19.60 12.23 4.95
N VAL A 147 -18.52 13.03 5.02
CA VAL A 147 -17.45 13.01 4.02
C VAL A 147 -16.75 11.64 4.00
N VAL A 148 -16.38 11.13 5.18
CA VAL A 148 -15.72 9.83 5.29
C VAL A 148 -16.64 8.70 4.82
N ALA A 149 -17.94 8.73 5.21
CA ALA A 149 -18.90 7.71 4.77
C ALA A 149 -19.07 7.68 3.25
N LYS A 150 -19.15 8.85 2.61
CA LYS A 150 -19.22 8.95 1.13
C LYS A 150 -17.94 8.47 0.47
N ALA A 151 -16.79 8.92 0.97
CA ALA A 151 -15.50 8.53 0.43
C ALA A 151 -15.24 7.01 0.57
N ASP A 152 -15.64 6.40 1.68
CA ASP A 152 -15.52 4.95 1.90
C ASP A 152 -16.39 4.14 0.90
N VAL A 153 -17.57 4.67 0.53
CA VAL A 153 -18.44 4.06 -0.50
C VAL A 153 -17.84 4.18 -1.90
N ASN A 154 -17.28 5.35 -2.23
CA ASN A 154 -16.76 5.64 -3.58
C ASN A 154 -15.39 5.02 -3.83
N TRP A 155 -14.55 4.91 -2.78
CA TRP A 155 -13.14 4.53 -2.90
C TRP A 155 -12.89 3.20 -3.63
N PRO A 156 -13.63 2.11 -3.41
CA PRO A 156 -13.37 0.85 -4.11
C PRO A 156 -13.42 0.96 -5.63
N GLU A 157 -14.39 1.71 -6.17
CA GLU A 157 -14.52 1.92 -7.61
C GLU A 157 -13.45 2.87 -8.14
N ILE A 158 -13.18 3.95 -7.43
CA ILE A 158 -12.10 4.91 -7.74
C ILE A 158 -10.75 4.20 -7.79
N ARG A 159 -10.42 3.42 -6.76
CA ARG A 159 -9.18 2.65 -6.68
C ARG A 159 -9.02 1.72 -7.89
N GLN A 160 -10.08 1.06 -8.31
CA GLN A 160 -10.03 0.18 -9.47
C GLN A 160 -9.78 0.97 -10.77
N LYS A 161 -10.41 2.12 -10.96
CA LYS A 161 -10.22 2.98 -12.13
C LYS A 161 -8.77 3.52 -12.18
N GLU A 162 -8.26 4.02 -11.06
CA GLU A 162 -6.89 4.53 -10.95
C GLU A 162 -5.84 3.44 -11.22
N PHE A 163 -6.05 2.23 -10.72
CA PHE A 163 -5.20 1.10 -11.00
C PHE A 163 -5.19 0.73 -12.48
N GLN A 164 -6.35 0.67 -13.13
CA GLN A 164 -6.47 0.36 -14.55
C GLN A 164 -5.83 1.45 -15.44
N ALA A 165 -6.07 2.72 -15.13
CA ALA A 165 -5.52 3.84 -15.88
C ALA A 165 -3.98 3.82 -15.91
N ARG A 166 -3.35 3.46 -14.78
CA ARG A 166 -1.87 3.38 -14.68
C ARG A 166 -1.29 2.20 -15.44
N GLN A 167 -1.99 1.07 -15.52
CA GLN A 167 -1.55 -0.07 -16.33
C GLN A 167 -1.54 0.24 -17.83
N VAL A 168 -2.49 1.06 -18.29
CA VAL A 168 -2.57 1.46 -19.71
C VAL A 168 -1.50 2.51 -20.06
N SER A 169 -1.17 3.42 -19.15
CA SER A 169 -0.16 4.47 -19.39
C SER A 169 1.29 4.01 -19.22
N GLY A 170 1.52 2.84 -18.62
CA GLY A 170 2.86 2.26 -18.42
C GLY A 170 3.36 1.35 -19.55
N ASN A 171 2.60 1.24 -20.64
CA ASN A 171 2.99 0.60 -21.89
C ASN A 171 3.30 1.69 -22.91
#